data_f6fc4b28caa798d0071b6c9b9f3d9b46
#
_entry.id   f6fc4b28caa798d0071b6c9b9f3d9b46
#
_cell.length_a   1.000
_cell.length_b   1.000
_cell.length_c   1.000
_cell.angle_alpha   90.00
_cell.angle_beta   90.00
_cell.angle_gamma   90.00
#
_symmetry.space_group_name_H-M   'P 1'
#
loop_
_entity.id
_entity.type
_entity.pdbx_description
1 polymer ?
#
loop_
_entity_poly.entity_id
_entity_poly.type
_entity_poly.pdbx_seq_one_letter_code
_entity_poly.pdbx_strand_id
1 'polypeptide(L)'
;TMTRRNMLRTTAVATTGLALSPWLHAAQSNSSAVYESKRPHPQDRNFTSQVVEDFLKQTTRRIGDPMLAWMFNNCYPNTLDTTVHLGSFDGKPDTTVITGDITAMWLRDSSAQVWPYLPLAGRDKALRQLLEGVIRRQVRCILIDPYANAFMTDLNAPTNLTWSLQDKTEMKPGVGERKWELDSLCYPMRLSHGYWLHTADATPFDAQWVKAMKLAVATMRVQQRKHGEGPYSFQRKSDVSTETLPASGFGNPVKPVGLIASGFRPSDDACIFPFLVPSNLFAVAMLRQMAEVAHAAAKDDALANDATALAAEVESALRQYAIAATPQGSIWAYEVDGYGSQLLMDDTNAPSLLSLPYLASSPDAELYARTRQFVWSERNPWFFRGTAGEGVGGPHVGKDMVWPMSQTVFALTSNNNDEIKKMLELLKVSTAGSGFMHESYLKDDPSKFTRAWFAWANTLFGELIASLAQNKPELLRSNS
;
A
#
# COMPACT_ATOMS: atom_id res chain seq x y z
N THR A 1 -13.80 -12.15 21.19
CA THR A 1 -13.36 -12.37 19.81
C THR A 1 -12.37 -11.25 19.47
N MET A 2 -11.07 -11.60 19.41
CA MET A 2 -10.04 -10.63 19.01
C MET A 2 -10.14 -10.41 17.48
N THR A 3 -10.43 -9.18 17.07
CA THR A 3 -10.30 -8.74 15.68
C THR A 3 -8.86 -8.28 15.42
N ARG A 4 -8.42 -8.25 14.15
CA ARG A 4 -7.13 -7.66 13.72
C ARG A 4 -6.93 -6.27 14.34
N ARG A 5 -7.99 -5.49 14.41
CA ARG A 5 -8.00 -4.15 15.00
C ARG A 5 -7.72 -4.15 16.52
N ASN A 6 -8.22 -5.16 17.24
CA ASN A 6 -7.98 -5.30 18.68
C ASN A 6 -6.56 -5.80 18.96
N MET A 7 -6.00 -6.65 18.13
CA MET A 7 -4.61 -7.09 18.23
C MET A 7 -3.63 -5.93 17.99
N LEU A 8 -3.96 -5.04 17.06
CA LEU A 8 -3.17 -3.83 16.77
C LEU A 8 -3.25 -2.77 17.89
N ARG A 9 -4.29 -2.81 18.74
CA ARG A 9 -4.46 -1.91 19.90
C ARG A 9 -3.76 -2.39 21.17
N THR A 10 -3.48 -3.69 21.30
CA THR A 10 -2.97 -4.29 22.55
C THR A 10 -1.46 -4.22 22.72
N THR A 11 -0.71 -3.79 21.71
CA THR A 11 0.75 -3.63 21.80
C THR A 11 1.22 -2.34 22.48
N ALA A 12 0.29 -1.49 22.93
CA ALA A 12 0.59 -0.34 23.78
C ALA A 12 0.49 -0.76 25.26
N VAL A 13 1.39 -1.60 25.76
CA VAL A 13 1.48 -1.88 27.20
C VAL A 13 2.34 -0.82 27.87
N ALA A 14 1.69 -0.07 28.72
CA ALA A 14 2.26 0.89 29.64
C ALA A 14 3.27 0.26 30.61
N THR A 15 4.45 0.80 30.66
CA THR A 15 5.27 0.77 31.88
C THR A 15 4.98 2.03 32.68
N THR A 16 4.18 1.89 33.73
CA THR A 16 3.96 2.94 34.73
C THR A 16 5.23 3.10 35.58
N GLY A 17 5.92 4.20 35.38
CA GLY A 17 6.94 4.70 36.29
C GLY A 17 6.55 6.11 36.74
N LEU A 18 6.12 6.25 38.01
CA LEU A 18 5.90 7.53 38.66
C LEU A 18 7.25 8.26 38.81
N ALA A 19 7.35 9.49 38.34
CA ALA A 19 8.35 10.43 38.81
C ALA A 19 7.88 11.86 38.62
N LEU A 20 8.00 12.57 39.75
CA LEU A 20 7.66 13.96 40.04
C LEU A 20 8.46 14.95 39.16
N SER A 21 7.77 16.00 38.73
CA SER A 21 8.39 17.18 38.12
C SER A 21 9.26 17.95 39.12
N PRO A 22 10.35 18.57 38.66
CA PRO A 22 10.51 19.99 38.89
C PRO A 22 10.89 20.78 37.62
N TRP A 23 10.32 21.93 37.48
CA TRP A 23 10.69 22.98 36.54
C TRP A 23 12.13 23.46 36.85
N LEU A 24 13.06 23.24 35.91
CA LEU A 24 14.33 23.95 35.91
C LEU A 24 14.73 24.23 34.45
N HIS A 25 15.09 25.48 34.20
CA HIS A 25 15.64 26.00 32.97
C HIS A 25 16.71 25.08 32.40
N ALA A 26 16.46 24.49 31.25
CA ALA A 26 17.47 23.78 30.50
C ALA A 26 18.16 24.79 29.57
N ALA A 27 19.40 25.12 29.92
CA ALA A 27 20.37 25.71 29.01
C ALA A 27 20.46 24.84 27.74
N GLN A 28 20.49 25.49 26.58
CA GLN A 28 20.79 24.85 25.30
C GLN A 28 22.15 24.15 25.36
N SER A 29 22.16 22.87 25.66
CA SER A 29 23.30 22.03 25.35
C SER A 29 23.17 21.59 23.90
N ASN A 30 24.01 22.09 23.01
CA ASN A 30 24.31 21.53 21.71
C ASN A 30 24.99 20.15 21.88
N SER A 31 24.26 19.16 22.39
CA SER A 31 24.66 17.77 22.24
C SER A 31 24.14 17.34 20.86
N SER A 32 25.03 17.15 19.90
CA SER A 32 24.69 16.45 18.65
C SER A 32 24.03 15.12 19.02
N ALA A 33 22.73 15.00 18.75
CA ALA A 33 22.01 13.75 18.98
C ALA A 33 22.73 12.65 18.16
N VAL A 34 23.23 11.63 18.84
CA VAL A 34 23.88 10.49 18.20
C VAL A 34 22.77 9.59 17.69
N TYR A 35 22.58 9.56 16.38
CA TYR A 35 21.61 8.70 15.71
C TYR A 35 22.23 7.30 15.47
N GLU A 36 22.03 6.39 16.39
CA GLU A 36 22.48 5.00 16.26
C GLU A 36 21.60 4.22 15.28
N SER A 37 22.23 3.42 14.41
CA SER A 37 21.50 2.57 13.44
C SER A 37 20.58 1.59 14.17
N LYS A 38 19.35 1.45 13.65
CA LYS A 38 18.34 0.48 14.11
C LYS A 38 18.23 -0.73 13.20
N ARG A 39 19.09 -0.83 12.19
CA ARG A 39 19.14 -2.01 11.31
C ARG A 39 19.66 -3.23 12.06
N PRO A 40 19.20 -4.44 11.72
CA PRO A 40 19.83 -5.68 12.21
C PRO A 40 21.33 -5.72 11.87
N HIS A 41 22.11 -6.44 12.68
CA HIS A 41 23.51 -6.71 12.33
C HIS A 41 23.58 -7.38 10.95
N PRO A 42 24.65 -7.16 10.15
CA PRO A 42 24.73 -7.69 8.79
C PRO A 42 24.46 -9.19 8.66
N GLN A 43 24.89 -9.99 9.64
CA GLN A 43 24.66 -11.45 9.68
C GLN A 43 23.21 -11.85 9.97
N ASP A 44 22.42 -10.94 10.54
CA ASP A 44 21.02 -11.19 10.94
C ASP A 44 20.01 -10.65 9.90
N ARG A 45 20.51 -10.08 8.78
CA ARG A 45 19.67 -9.57 7.70
C ARG A 45 19.22 -10.70 6.79
N ASN A 46 17.96 -10.68 6.41
CA ASN A 46 17.37 -11.71 5.54
C ASN A 46 17.95 -11.65 4.11
N PHE A 47 18.29 -10.45 3.62
CA PHE A 47 18.93 -10.27 2.33
C PHE A 47 19.85 -9.04 2.34
N THR A 48 21.00 -9.18 1.71
CA THR A 48 21.99 -8.10 1.55
C THR A 48 22.39 -7.97 0.08
N SER A 49 22.39 -6.75 -0.42
CA SER A 49 22.84 -6.39 -1.78
C SER A 49 23.87 -5.28 -1.70
N GLN A 50 25.05 -5.49 -2.28
CA GLN A 50 26.08 -4.45 -2.32
C GLN A 50 25.61 -3.22 -3.10
N VAL A 51 24.81 -3.42 -4.17
CA VAL A 51 24.24 -2.32 -4.96
C VAL A 51 23.28 -1.47 -4.12
N VAL A 52 22.48 -2.10 -3.24
CA VAL A 52 21.59 -1.39 -2.31
C VAL A 52 22.41 -0.66 -1.24
N GLU A 53 23.43 -1.29 -0.66
CA GLU A 53 24.28 -0.64 0.33
C GLU A 53 25.04 0.57 -0.25
N ASP A 54 25.51 0.47 -1.49
CA ASP A 54 26.16 1.58 -2.19
C ASP A 54 25.16 2.71 -2.50
N PHE A 55 23.93 2.35 -2.90
CA PHE A 55 22.86 3.32 -3.10
C PHE A 55 22.51 4.05 -1.80
N LEU A 56 22.39 3.33 -0.69
CA LEU A 56 22.17 3.92 0.64
C LEU A 56 23.25 4.94 0.98
N LYS A 57 24.54 4.57 0.85
CA LYS A 57 25.68 5.46 1.12
C LYS A 57 25.67 6.72 0.23
N GLN A 58 25.41 6.55 -1.06
CA GLN A 58 25.38 7.66 -2.02
C GLN A 58 24.22 8.61 -1.74
N THR A 59 23.03 8.08 -1.43
CA THR A 59 21.84 8.86 -1.11
C THR A 59 22.02 9.61 0.20
N THR A 60 22.50 8.94 1.25
CA THR A 60 22.74 9.55 2.57
C THR A 60 23.67 10.77 2.49
N ARG A 61 24.70 10.75 1.62
CA ARG A 61 25.60 11.91 1.42
C ARG A 61 24.90 13.17 0.87
N ARG A 62 23.71 13.02 0.30
CA ARG A 62 22.90 14.12 -0.23
C ARG A 62 21.90 14.66 0.78
N ILE A 63 21.74 14.00 1.93
CA ILE A 63 20.83 14.38 2.99
C ILE A 63 21.60 15.21 4.02
N GLY A 64 21.27 16.50 4.13
CA GLY A 64 21.92 17.41 5.07
C GLY A 64 21.27 17.40 6.47
N ASP A 65 20.04 16.88 6.61
CA ASP A 65 19.36 16.71 7.90
C ASP A 65 19.76 15.37 8.54
N PRO A 66 20.45 15.36 9.72
CA PRO A 66 20.94 14.12 10.33
C PRO A 66 19.81 13.15 10.72
N MET A 67 18.63 13.67 11.14
CA MET A 67 17.50 12.82 11.50
C MET A 67 16.89 12.15 10.27
N LEU A 68 16.70 12.88 9.18
CA LEU A 68 16.23 12.30 7.92
C LEU A 68 17.21 11.26 7.36
N ALA A 69 18.54 11.52 7.48
CA ALA A 69 19.56 10.56 7.07
C ALA A 69 19.48 9.26 7.87
N TRP A 70 19.31 9.37 9.20
CA TRP A 70 19.14 8.23 10.09
C TRP A 70 17.87 7.44 9.78
N MET A 71 16.72 8.14 9.65
CA MET A 71 15.46 7.50 9.29
C MET A 71 15.53 6.81 7.93
N PHE A 72 16.14 7.44 6.92
CA PHE A 72 16.34 6.84 5.60
C PHE A 72 17.15 5.54 5.67
N ASN A 73 18.26 5.55 6.42
CA ASN A 73 19.10 4.37 6.59
C ASN A 73 18.40 3.22 7.35
N ASN A 74 17.43 3.52 8.20
CA ASN A 74 16.63 2.50 8.87
C ASN A 74 15.47 2.00 7.98
N CYS A 75 14.75 2.93 7.35
CA CYS A 75 13.49 2.66 6.66
C CYS A 75 13.68 2.06 5.27
N TYR A 76 14.59 2.64 4.44
CA TYR A 76 14.76 2.19 3.07
C TYR A 76 15.13 0.70 2.95
N PRO A 77 16.09 0.15 3.71
CA PRO A 77 16.46 -1.25 3.62
C PRO A 77 15.57 -2.19 4.44
N ASN A 78 14.59 -1.67 5.21
CA ASN A 78 13.85 -2.45 6.20
C ASN A 78 13.20 -3.71 5.62
N THR A 79 12.62 -3.63 4.42
CA THR A 79 12.02 -4.79 3.75
C THR A 79 13.06 -5.87 3.44
N LEU A 80 14.20 -5.50 2.87
CA LEU A 80 15.27 -6.47 2.56
C LEU A 80 15.90 -7.06 3.81
N ASP A 81 16.12 -6.21 4.81
CA ASP A 81 16.74 -6.63 6.06
C ASP A 81 15.87 -7.63 6.86
N THR A 82 14.52 -7.52 6.80
CA THR A 82 13.67 -8.15 7.82
C THR A 82 12.46 -8.93 7.31
N THR A 83 11.92 -8.64 6.12
CA THR A 83 10.61 -9.18 5.70
C THR A 83 10.66 -10.12 4.52
N VAL A 84 11.76 -10.16 3.76
CA VAL A 84 11.91 -11.06 2.62
C VAL A 84 12.43 -12.42 3.07
N HIS A 85 11.84 -13.49 2.54
CA HIS A 85 12.27 -14.87 2.78
C HIS A 85 12.46 -15.55 1.44
N LEU A 86 13.73 -15.83 1.10
CA LEU A 86 14.10 -16.48 -0.13
C LEU A 86 13.78 -17.98 -0.09
N GLY A 87 13.22 -18.49 -1.16
CA GLY A 87 12.91 -19.88 -1.33
C GLY A 87 12.98 -20.31 -2.80
N SER A 88 12.54 -21.53 -3.05
CA SER A 88 12.38 -22.05 -4.40
C SER A 88 11.14 -22.94 -4.51
N PHE A 89 10.53 -22.94 -5.67
CA PHE A 89 9.45 -23.84 -6.03
C PHE A 89 9.64 -24.32 -7.48
N ASP A 90 9.61 -25.63 -7.71
CA ASP A 90 9.93 -26.26 -9.00
C ASP A 90 11.27 -25.77 -9.62
N GLY A 91 12.29 -25.60 -8.76
CA GLY A 91 13.61 -25.15 -9.19
C GLY A 91 13.69 -23.68 -9.60
N LYS A 92 12.61 -22.89 -9.40
CA LYS A 92 12.55 -21.45 -9.72
C LYS A 92 12.53 -20.63 -8.42
N PRO A 93 12.97 -19.36 -8.44
CA PRO A 93 12.87 -18.47 -7.28
C PRO A 93 11.42 -18.34 -6.78
N ASP A 94 11.23 -18.35 -5.46
CA ASP A 94 9.95 -18.17 -4.77
C ASP A 94 10.19 -17.35 -3.51
N THR A 95 9.93 -16.06 -3.56
CA THR A 95 10.22 -15.13 -2.45
C THR A 95 8.95 -14.72 -1.73
N THR A 96 8.86 -15.00 -0.44
CA THR A 96 7.81 -14.49 0.44
C THR A 96 8.21 -13.13 0.98
N VAL A 97 7.27 -12.19 1.08
CA VAL A 97 7.44 -10.89 1.72
C VAL A 97 6.33 -10.70 2.74
N ILE A 98 6.68 -10.73 4.02
CA ILE A 98 5.73 -10.48 5.12
C ILE A 98 5.53 -8.97 5.34
N THR A 99 4.44 -8.59 6.01
CA THR A 99 4.10 -7.15 6.17
C THR A 99 4.87 -6.44 7.29
N GLY A 100 5.64 -7.18 8.07
CA GLY A 100 6.34 -6.72 9.26
C GLY A 100 5.95 -7.58 10.46
N ASP A 101 5.23 -7.00 11.42
CA ASP A 101 4.74 -7.69 12.63
C ASP A 101 3.69 -8.79 12.36
N ILE A 102 3.14 -8.86 11.16
CA ILE A 102 2.23 -9.93 10.72
C ILE A 102 2.96 -10.84 9.73
N THR A 103 3.06 -12.14 10.07
CA THR A 103 3.79 -13.16 9.30
C THR A 103 2.95 -13.74 8.17
N ALA A 104 2.34 -12.89 7.35
CA ALA A 104 1.61 -13.26 6.14
C ALA A 104 1.95 -12.29 5.00
N MET A 105 1.73 -12.71 3.77
CA MET A 105 2.04 -11.96 2.56
C MET A 105 0.76 -11.43 1.93
N TRP A 106 0.54 -10.11 2.00
CA TRP A 106 -0.46 -9.41 1.20
C TRP A 106 0.06 -9.19 -0.22
N LEU A 107 -0.80 -9.36 -1.22
CA LEU A 107 -0.43 -9.07 -2.63
C LEU A 107 -0.10 -7.59 -2.83
N ARG A 108 -0.84 -6.70 -2.24
CA ARG A 108 -0.60 -5.26 -2.20
C ARG A 108 0.74 -4.92 -1.56
N ASP A 109 0.88 -5.28 -0.28
CA ASP A 109 2.05 -4.92 0.54
C ASP A 109 3.35 -5.46 -0.06
N SER A 110 3.38 -6.73 -0.46
CA SER A 110 4.57 -7.36 -1.02
C SER A 110 5.07 -6.68 -2.29
N SER A 111 4.16 -6.19 -3.14
CA SER A 111 4.51 -5.41 -4.33
C SER A 111 5.07 -4.04 -3.97
N ALA A 112 4.40 -3.35 -3.04
CA ALA A 112 4.77 -2.00 -2.64
C ALA A 112 6.10 -1.97 -1.85
N GLN A 113 6.31 -2.96 -0.97
CA GLN A 113 7.53 -3.07 -0.17
C GLN A 113 8.79 -3.28 -1.00
N VAL A 114 8.72 -3.96 -2.14
CA VAL A 114 9.89 -4.21 -3.00
C VAL A 114 10.02 -3.19 -4.14
N TRP A 115 9.01 -2.37 -4.36
CA TRP A 115 8.96 -1.40 -5.46
C TRP A 115 10.17 -0.47 -5.56
N PRO A 116 10.71 0.13 -4.46
CA PRO A 116 11.82 1.07 -4.53
C PRO A 116 13.15 0.44 -4.96
N TYR A 117 13.24 -0.88 -4.97
CA TYR A 117 14.48 -1.59 -5.37
C TYR A 117 14.51 -1.94 -6.85
N LEU A 118 13.40 -1.82 -7.58
CA LEU A 118 13.33 -2.13 -9.02
C LEU A 118 14.39 -1.41 -9.85
N PRO A 119 14.69 -0.10 -9.66
CA PRO A 119 15.74 0.58 -10.43
C PRO A 119 17.13 0.01 -10.22
N LEU A 120 17.35 -0.76 -9.16
CA LEU A 120 18.64 -1.35 -8.80
C LEU A 120 18.80 -2.79 -9.37
N ALA A 121 17.68 -3.44 -9.71
CA ALA A 121 17.63 -4.86 -10.09
C ALA A 121 18.47 -5.20 -11.34
N GLY A 122 18.58 -4.27 -12.29
CA GLY A 122 19.39 -4.48 -13.51
C GLY A 122 20.89 -4.62 -13.23
N ARG A 123 21.36 -4.16 -12.06
CA ARG A 123 22.78 -4.16 -11.66
C ARG A 123 23.14 -5.24 -10.64
N ASP A 124 22.18 -5.96 -10.11
CA ASP A 124 22.37 -7.02 -9.11
C ASP A 124 21.54 -8.24 -9.43
N LYS A 125 22.22 -9.33 -9.79
CA LYS A 125 21.58 -10.60 -10.15
C LYS A 125 20.80 -11.20 -8.97
N ALA A 126 21.31 -11.12 -7.75
CA ALA A 126 20.65 -11.68 -6.57
C ALA A 126 19.37 -10.90 -6.24
N LEU A 127 19.42 -9.56 -6.29
CA LEU A 127 18.26 -8.71 -6.12
C LEU A 127 17.21 -8.96 -7.22
N ARG A 128 17.64 -9.12 -8.48
CA ARG A 128 16.75 -9.47 -9.58
C ARG A 128 16.06 -10.81 -9.35
N GLN A 129 16.78 -11.84 -8.88
CA GLN A 129 16.21 -13.14 -8.55
C GLN A 129 15.23 -13.07 -7.36
N LEU A 130 15.51 -12.24 -6.35
CA LEU A 130 14.56 -11.96 -5.27
C LEU A 130 13.25 -11.42 -5.83
N LEU A 131 13.31 -10.39 -6.68
CA LEU A 131 12.12 -9.75 -7.28
C LEU A 131 11.37 -10.69 -8.23
N GLU A 132 12.10 -11.48 -9.05
CA GLU A 132 11.50 -12.58 -9.82
C GLU A 132 10.73 -13.54 -8.91
N GLY A 133 11.34 -13.91 -7.77
CA GLY A 133 10.72 -14.78 -6.78
C GLY A 133 9.42 -14.21 -6.21
N VAL A 134 9.36 -12.90 -5.95
CA VAL A 134 8.12 -12.24 -5.50
C VAL A 134 7.03 -12.34 -6.57
N ILE A 135 7.34 -12.04 -7.83
CA ILE A 135 6.38 -12.16 -8.95
C ILE A 135 5.85 -13.60 -9.06
N ARG A 136 6.74 -14.60 -9.04
CA ARG A 136 6.34 -16.01 -9.11
C ARG A 136 5.50 -16.44 -7.94
N ARG A 137 5.82 -15.98 -6.73
CA ARG A 137 5.02 -16.22 -5.53
C ARG A 137 3.61 -15.64 -5.67
N GLN A 138 3.49 -14.40 -6.12
CA GLN A 138 2.19 -13.75 -6.34
C GLN A 138 1.36 -14.47 -7.41
N VAL A 139 1.99 -14.97 -8.48
CA VAL A 139 1.34 -15.81 -9.49
C VAL A 139 0.73 -17.06 -8.86
N ARG A 140 1.48 -17.77 -8.00
CA ARG A 140 0.97 -18.96 -7.27
C ARG A 140 -0.19 -18.58 -6.36
N CYS A 141 -0.10 -17.48 -5.64
CA CYS A 141 -1.15 -16.97 -4.76
C CYS A 141 -2.46 -16.70 -5.54
N ILE A 142 -2.38 -15.97 -6.67
CA ILE A 142 -3.54 -15.71 -7.52
C ILE A 142 -4.16 -17.00 -8.06
N LEU A 143 -3.33 -17.98 -8.46
CA LEU A 143 -3.82 -19.28 -8.94
C LEU A 143 -4.48 -20.15 -7.85
N ILE A 144 -4.11 -19.96 -6.59
CA ILE A 144 -4.80 -20.57 -5.44
C ILE A 144 -6.17 -19.93 -5.26
N ASP A 145 -6.22 -18.60 -5.14
CA ASP A 145 -7.47 -17.86 -4.96
C ASP A 145 -7.34 -16.37 -5.37
N PRO A 146 -7.96 -15.95 -6.48
CA PRO A 146 -7.90 -14.56 -6.94
C PRO A 146 -8.72 -13.60 -6.05
N TYR A 147 -9.55 -14.11 -5.14
CA TYR A 147 -10.32 -13.29 -4.20
C TYR A 147 -9.62 -13.06 -2.85
N ALA A 148 -8.50 -13.74 -2.61
CA ALA A 148 -7.77 -13.58 -1.36
C ALA A 148 -6.81 -12.38 -1.44
N ASN A 149 -6.71 -11.61 -0.34
CA ASN A 149 -5.79 -10.50 -0.20
C ASN A 149 -4.46 -10.91 0.47
N ALA A 150 -4.49 -11.90 1.38
CA ALA A 150 -3.33 -12.34 2.15
C ALA A 150 -3.12 -13.86 2.08
N PHE A 151 -1.84 -14.25 2.07
CA PHE A 151 -1.43 -15.64 1.94
C PHE A 151 -0.43 -16.03 3.03
N MET A 152 -0.49 -17.29 3.45
CA MET A 152 0.44 -17.87 4.41
C MET A 152 1.84 -18.02 3.80
N THR A 153 2.86 -18.03 4.66
CA THR A 153 4.23 -18.33 4.23
C THR A 153 4.35 -19.76 3.67
N ASP A 154 3.65 -20.72 4.27
CA ASP A 154 3.44 -22.04 3.68
C ASP A 154 2.09 -22.05 2.94
N LEU A 155 2.14 -22.14 1.60
CA LEU A 155 0.94 -22.17 0.75
C LEU A 155 0.14 -23.48 0.82
N ASN A 156 0.58 -24.47 1.59
CA ASN A 156 -0.17 -25.70 1.86
C ASN A 156 -0.84 -25.68 3.24
N ALA A 157 -0.48 -24.72 4.11
CA ALA A 157 -1.02 -24.62 5.46
C ALA A 157 -2.38 -23.91 5.49
N PRO A 158 -3.27 -24.27 6.43
CA PRO A 158 -4.44 -23.46 6.73
C PRO A 158 -4.02 -22.13 7.36
N THR A 159 -4.94 -21.14 7.37
CA THR A 159 -4.67 -19.88 8.04
C THR A 159 -4.40 -20.07 9.54
N ASN A 160 -3.44 -19.32 10.07
CA ASN A 160 -3.20 -19.18 11.52
C ASN A 160 -3.46 -17.73 12.00
N LEU A 161 -3.99 -16.88 11.12
CA LEU A 161 -4.39 -15.52 11.48
C LEU A 161 -5.65 -15.59 12.34
N THR A 162 -5.50 -15.26 13.63
CA THR A 162 -6.54 -15.47 14.64
C THR A 162 -7.86 -14.77 14.32
N TRP A 163 -7.83 -13.66 13.62
CA TRP A 163 -9.01 -12.91 13.21
C TRP A 163 -9.76 -13.51 12.01
N SER A 164 -9.12 -14.38 11.21
CA SER A 164 -9.73 -15.02 10.02
C SER A 164 -10.18 -16.45 10.24
N LEU A 165 -9.91 -17.05 11.41
CA LEU A 165 -10.22 -18.46 11.70
C LEU A 165 -11.71 -18.80 11.62
N GLN A 166 -12.61 -17.83 11.82
CA GLN A 166 -14.06 -18.02 11.83
C GLN A 166 -14.77 -17.28 10.69
N ASP A 167 -14.00 -16.83 9.69
CA ASP A 167 -14.58 -16.14 8.53
C ASP A 167 -15.48 -17.10 7.74
N LYS A 168 -16.66 -16.64 7.39
CA LYS A 168 -17.60 -17.35 6.54
C LYS A 168 -17.33 -16.97 5.09
N THR A 169 -16.41 -17.68 4.47
CA THR A 169 -16.00 -17.58 3.07
C THR A 169 -15.34 -18.89 2.67
N GLU A 170 -15.09 -19.10 1.38
CA GLU A 170 -14.45 -20.34 0.88
C GLU A 170 -12.92 -20.25 1.12
N MET A 171 -12.47 -20.54 2.35
CA MET A 171 -11.05 -20.58 2.67
C MET A 171 -10.37 -21.79 2.05
N LYS A 172 -9.22 -21.56 1.42
CA LYS A 172 -8.37 -22.61 0.82
C LYS A 172 -7.05 -22.72 1.58
N PRO A 173 -6.35 -23.88 1.52
CA PRO A 173 -4.97 -23.96 2.01
C PRO A 173 -4.11 -22.89 1.35
N GLY A 174 -3.21 -22.29 2.11
CA GLY A 174 -2.36 -21.19 1.66
C GLY A 174 -2.98 -19.80 1.78
N VAL A 175 -4.31 -19.68 1.88
CA VAL A 175 -4.99 -18.40 2.08
C VAL A 175 -4.90 -18.00 3.55
N GLY A 176 -4.39 -16.81 3.85
CA GLY A 176 -4.37 -16.23 5.18
C GLY A 176 -5.65 -15.47 5.50
N GLU A 177 -6.09 -14.63 4.58
CA GLU A 177 -7.34 -13.86 4.66
C GLU A 177 -7.96 -13.76 3.26
N ARG A 178 -9.29 -13.87 3.18
CA ARG A 178 -10.01 -13.86 1.90
C ARG A 178 -10.93 -12.65 1.76
N LYS A 179 -10.39 -11.46 2.00
CA LYS A 179 -11.09 -10.22 1.69
C LYS A 179 -10.86 -9.86 0.22
N TRP A 180 -11.94 -9.73 -0.56
CA TRP A 180 -11.84 -9.31 -1.94
C TRP A 180 -11.56 -7.82 -2.05
N GLU A 181 -10.38 -7.50 -2.50
CA GLU A 181 -9.88 -6.16 -2.76
C GLU A 181 -9.42 -6.10 -4.22
N LEU A 182 -10.00 -5.22 -5.02
CA LEU A 182 -9.65 -5.09 -6.43
C LEU A 182 -8.15 -4.78 -6.64
N ASP A 183 -7.58 -3.96 -5.78
CA ASP A 183 -6.17 -3.59 -5.83
C ASP A 183 -5.22 -4.75 -5.58
N SER A 184 -5.64 -5.77 -4.84
CA SER A 184 -4.85 -6.98 -4.60
C SER A 184 -4.44 -7.70 -5.89
N LEU A 185 -5.25 -7.61 -6.96
CA LEU A 185 -4.88 -8.14 -8.28
C LEU A 185 -4.10 -7.10 -9.12
N CYS A 186 -4.26 -5.82 -8.85
CA CYS A 186 -3.58 -4.75 -9.59
C CYS A 186 -2.09 -4.61 -9.21
N TYR A 187 -1.76 -4.77 -7.94
CA TYR A 187 -0.38 -4.64 -7.46
C TYR A 187 0.61 -5.64 -8.08
N PRO A 188 0.29 -6.94 -8.25
CA PRO A 188 1.12 -7.86 -9.01
C PRO A 188 1.33 -7.48 -10.48
N MET A 189 0.31 -6.87 -11.11
CA MET A 189 0.46 -6.32 -12.48
C MET A 189 1.46 -5.16 -12.50
N ARG A 190 1.35 -4.23 -11.53
CA ARG A 190 2.29 -3.12 -11.36
C ARG A 190 3.72 -3.62 -11.16
N LEU A 191 3.92 -4.58 -10.26
CA LEU A 191 5.26 -5.14 -9.99
C LEU A 191 5.84 -5.82 -11.23
N SER A 192 5.03 -6.60 -11.95
CA SER A 192 5.44 -7.26 -13.20
C SER A 192 5.91 -6.26 -14.25
N HIS A 193 5.13 -5.20 -14.48
CA HIS A 193 5.47 -4.16 -15.44
C HIS A 193 6.75 -3.39 -15.03
N GLY A 194 6.84 -2.98 -13.75
CA GLY A 194 8.03 -2.30 -13.23
C GLY A 194 9.29 -3.17 -13.33
N TYR A 195 9.19 -4.45 -12.99
CA TYR A 195 10.30 -5.40 -13.15
C TYR A 195 10.77 -5.48 -14.59
N TRP A 196 9.85 -5.66 -15.54
CA TRP A 196 10.19 -5.74 -16.96
C TRP A 196 10.84 -4.46 -17.48
N LEU A 197 10.31 -3.29 -17.10
CA LEU A 197 10.90 -2.00 -17.52
C LEU A 197 12.33 -1.80 -17.02
N HIS A 198 12.63 -2.22 -15.79
CA HIS A 198 13.96 -2.01 -15.19
C HIS A 198 14.98 -3.10 -15.52
N THR A 199 14.55 -4.29 -15.93
CA THR A 199 15.44 -5.43 -16.14
C THR A 199 15.48 -5.94 -17.59
N ALA A 200 14.47 -5.66 -18.39
CA ALA A 200 14.19 -6.28 -19.70
C ALA A 200 14.16 -7.82 -19.65
N ASP A 201 14.00 -8.41 -18.47
CA ASP A 201 13.99 -9.84 -18.23
C ASP A 201 12.57 -10.40 -18.34
N ALA A 202 12.33 -11.25 -19.33
CA ALA A 202 11.04 -11.89 -19.57
C ALA A 202 10.87 -13.22 -18.81
N THR A 203 11.87 -13.68 -18.05
CA THR A 203 11.90 -14.99 -17.40
C THR A 203 10.68 -15.27 -16.50
N PRO A 204 10.15 -14.33 -15.70
CA PRO A 204 8.99 -14.61 -14.85
C PRO A 204 7.67 -14.66 -15.62
N PHE A 205 7.60 -14.19 -16.87
CA PHE A 205 6.35 -14.05 -17.64
C PHE A 205 6.06 -15.31 -18.48
N ASP A 206 6.11 -16.45 -17.82
CA ASP A 206 5.87 -17.76 -18.41
C ASP A 206 4.35 -18.11 -18.45
N ALA A 207 4.05 -19.35 -18.87
CA ALA A 207 2.66 -19.82 -18.98
C ALA A 207 1.87 -19.75 -17.66
N GLN A 208 2.52 -19.84 -16.49
CA GLN A 208 1.84 -19.70 -15.19
C GLN A 208 1.47 -18.26 -14.94
N TRP A 209 2.34 -17.30 -15.26
CA TRP A 209 2.03 -15.88 -15.19
C TRP A 209 0.85 -15.54 -16.11
N VAL A 210 0.88 -15.98 -17.35
CA VAL A 210 -0.24 -15.78 -18.29
C VAL A 210 -1.55 -16.35 -17.74
N LYS A 211 -1.52 -17.57 -17.18
CA LYS A 211 -2.68 -18.20 -16.58
C LYS A 211 -3.23 -17.38 -15.40
N ALA A 212 -2.35 -16.89 -14.52
CA ALA A 212 -2.74 -16.05 -13.38
C ALA A 212 -3.34 -14.71 -13.84
N MET A 213 -2.74 -14.05 -14.83
CA MET A 213 -3.27 -12.78 -15.35
C MET A 213 -4.61 -12.95 -16.09
N LYS A 214 -4.79 -14.03 -16.84
CA LYS A 214 -6.10 -14.39 -17.42
C LYS A 214 -7.15 -14.61 -16.33
N LEU A 215 -6.79 -15.30 -15.25
CA LEU A 215 -7.68 -15.50 -14.10
C LEU A 215 -8.02 -14.18 -13.42
N ALA A 216 -7.04 -13.28 -13.25
CA ALA A 216 -7.27 -11.94 -12.69
C ALA A 216 -8.25 -11.12 -13.53
N VAL A 217 -8.06 -11.07 -14.85
CA VAL A 217 -8.97 -10.37 -15.78
C VAL A 217 -10.37 -10.99 -15.72
N ALA A 218 -10.48 -12.31 -15.74
CA ALA A 218 -11.75 -13.00 -15.63
C ALA A 218 -12.48 -12.71 -14.31
N THR A 219 -11.74 -12.67 -13.18
CA THR A 219 -12.29 -12.31 -11.87
C THR A 219 -12.80 -10.87 -11.85
N MET A 220 -12.05 -9.93 -12.41
CA MET A 220 -12.49 -8.53 -12.55
C MET A 220 -13.78 -8.44 -13.39
N ARG A 221 -13.89 -9.18 -14.49
CA ARG A 221 -15.11 -9.23 -15.31
C ARG A 221 -16.32 -9.79 -14.55
N VAL A 222 -16.14 -10.85 -13.77
CA VAL A 222 -17.19 -11.39 -12.88
C VAL A 222 -17.65 -10.31 -11.91
N GLN A 223 -16.71 -9.55 -11.34
CA GLN A 223 -17.01 -8.50 -10.37
C GLN A 223 -17.52 -7.18 -11.00
N GLN A 224 -17.64 -7.08 -12.32
CA GLN A 224 -18.51 -6.07 -12.94
C GLN A 224 -20.00 -6.34 -12.66
N ARG A 225 -20.32 -7.53 -12.15
CA ARG A 225 -21.66 -7.97 -11.71
C ARG A 225 -22.76 -7.88 -12.77
N LYS A 226 -22.38 -7.98 -14.05
CA LYS A 226 -23.35 -7.96 -15.18
C LYS A 226 -24.32 -9.13 -15.17
N HIS A 227 -23.94 -10.25 -14.51
CA HIS A 227 -24.70 -11.49 -14.46
C HIS A 227 -24.96 -11.96 -13.01
N GLY A 228 -25.02 -11.03 -12.05
CA GLY A 228 -25.21 -11.28 -10.63
C GLY A 228 -23.95 -11.01 -9.79
N GLU A 229 -24.03 -11.30 -8.48
CA GLU A 229 -22.97 -10.95 -7.51
C GLU A 229 -21.68 -11.79 -7.69
N GLY A 230 -21.75 -12.89 -8.45
CA GLY A 230 -20.63 -13.82 -8.62
C GLY A 230 -20.49 -14.80 -7.45
N PRO A 231 -19.40 -15.59 -7.42
CA PRO A 231 -19.23 -16.67 -6.46
C PRO A 231 -18.65 -16.22 -5.11
N TYR A 232 -18.21 -14.95 -4.99
CA TYR A 232 -17.57 -14.46 -3.78
C TYR A 232 -18.56 -13.93 -2.76
N SER A 233 -18.42 -14.40 -1.52
CA SER A 233 -19.08 -13.81 -0.35
C SER A 233 -18.15 -13.84 0.86
N PHE A 234 -18.35 -12.91 1.78
CA PHE A 234 -17.53 -12.82 2.98
C PHE A 234 -18.34 -12.28 4.16
N GLN A 235 -18.31 -12.99 5.28
CA GLN A 235 -18.83 -12.50 6.54
C GLN A 235 -17.84 -12.84 7.67
N ARG A 236 -17.64 -11.89 8.57
CA ARG A 236 -16.87 -12.05 9.80
C ARG A 236 -17.74 -11.69 10.98
N LYS A 237 -17.69 -12.49 12.05
CA LYS A 237 -18.31 -12.11 13.32
C LYS A 237 -17.44 -11.08 14.00
N SER A 238 -17.89 -9.83 14.00
CA SER A 238 -17.16 -8.68 14.56
C SER A 238 -18.14 -7.65 15.11
N ASP A 239 -17.74 -6.93 16.16
CA ASP A 239 -18.44 -5.76 16.67
C ASP A 239 -18.12 -4.50 15.85
N VAL A 240 -17.20 -4.62 14.87
CA VAL A 240 -16.79 -3.54 13.97
C VAL A 240 -17.44 -3.76 12.62
N SER A 241 -18.34 -2.86 12.21
CA SER A 241 -19.14 -3.00 10.99
C SER A 241 -18.30 -3.03 9.69
N THR A 242 -17.11 -2.43 9.70
CA THR A 242 -16.20 -2.42 8.54
C THR A 242 -15.42 -3.73 8.35
N GLU A 243 -15.54 -4.69 9.27
CA GLU A 243 -14.85 -5.98 9.20
C GLU A 243 -15.64 -7.05 8.42
N THR A 244 -16.88 -6.77 8.01
CA THR A 244 -17.78 -7.73 7.37
C THR A 244 -18.60 -7.10 6.26
N LEU A 245 -19.09 -7.90 5.31
CA LEU A 245 -19.97 -7.42 4.24
C LEU A 245 -21.45 -7.62 4.61
N PRO A 246 -22.32 -6.61 4.33
CA PRO A 246 -23.78 -6.74 4.43
C PRO A 246 -24.34 -7.66 3.33
N ALA A 247 -25.67 -7.76 3.28
CA ALA A 247 -26.40 -8.52 2.26
C ALA A 247 -25.87 -9.96 2.08
N SER A 248 -25.83 -10.72 3.19
CA SER A 248 -25.37 -12.12 3.21
C SER A 248 -23.91 -12.29 2.74
N GLY A 249 -23.09 -11.25 2.84
CA GLY A 249 -21.67 -11.31 2.48
C GLY A 249 -21.36 -10.85 1.06
N PHE A 250 -22.35 -10.40 0.28
CA PHE A 250 -22.13 -9.90 -1.08
C PHE A 250 -21.80 -8.41 -1.13
N GLY A 251 -21.99 -7.67 -0.03
CA GLY A 251 -21.90 -6.21 0.00
C GLY A 251 -23.19 -5.55 -0.44
N ASN A 252 -23.26 -4.22 -0.36
CA ASN A 252 -24.44 -3.49 -0.82
C ASN A 252 -24.67 -3.66 -2.33
N PRO A 253 -25.94 -3.63 -2.80
CA PRO A 253 -26.25 -3.81 -4.21
C PRO A 253 -25.67 -2.68 -5.07
N VAL A 254 -25.32 -3.02 -6.30
CA VAL A 254 -24.86 -2.08 -7.33
C VAL A 254 -25.65 -2.24 -8.60
N LYS A 255 -25.76 -1.15 -9.36
CA LYS A 255 -26.19 -1.19 -10.75
C LYS A 255 -24.98 -1.50 -11.63
N PRO A 256 -24.97 -2.61 -12.40
CA PRO A 256 -23.88 -2.93 -13.30
C PRO A 256 -23.71 -1.85 -14.37
N VAL A 257 -22.66 -1.05 -14.27
CA VAL A 257 -22.39 0.08 -15.17
C VAL A 257 -21.03 -0.02 -15.87
N GLY A 258 -20.35 -1.15 -15.70
CA GLY A 258 -19.02 -1.39 -16.27
C GLY A 258 -17.87 -1.22 -15.26
N LEU A 259 -18.14 -0.67 -14.07
CA LEU A 259 -17.16 -0.63 -12.97
C LEU A 259 -17.00 -2.00 -12.31
N ILE A 260 -15.87 -2.22 -11.66
CA ILE A 260 -15.54 -3.46 -10.96
C ILE A 260 -15.83 -3.27 -9.48
N ALA A 261 -16.67 -4.14 -8.90
CA ALA A 261 -16.97 -4.11 -7.48
C ALA A 261 -15.80 -4.65 -6.66
N SER A 262 -15.50 -3.98 -5.55
CA SER A 262 -14.60 -4.43 -4.49
C SER A 262 -15.42 -4.67 -3.22
N GLY A 263 -15.13 -5.74 -2.48
CA GLY A 263 -15.77 -5.95 -1.19
C GLY A 263 -15.14 -5.07 -0.12
N PHE A 264 -13.83 -4.94 -0.20
CA PHE A 264 -13.03 -4.22 0.79
C PHE A 264 -12.12 -3.18 0.12
N ARG A 265 -11.72 -2.19 0.91
CA ARG A 265 -10.77 -1.14 0.59
C ARG A 265 -9.34 -1.65 0.79
N PRO A 266 -8.31 -0.96 0.27
CA PRO A 266 -6.91 -1.28 0.57
C PRO A 266 -6.57 -1.27 2.07
N SER A 267 -7.40 -0.64 2.90
CA SER A 267 -7.32 -0.65 4.37
C SER A 267 -7.88 -1.91 5.03
N ASP A 268 -8.39 -2.86 4.26
CA ASP A 268 -9.15 -4.04 4.71
C ASP A 268 -10.56 -3.70 5.27
N ASP A 269 -11.01 -2.45 5.19
CA ASP A 269 -12.36 -2.04 5.59
C ASP A 269 -13.37 -2.31 4.48
N ALA A 270 -14.57 -2.76 4.83
CA ALA A 270 -15.65 -3.00 3.87
C ALA A 270 -16.07 -1.71 3.15
N CYS A 271 -16.25 -1.80 1.84
CA CYS A 271 -16.82 -0.72 1.05
C CYS A 271 -18.30 -0.47 1.45
N ILE A 272 -18.68 0.81 1.53
CA ILE A 272 -20.09 1.20 1.66
C ILE A 272 -20.77 1.03 0.30
N PHE A 273 -20.19 1.60 -0.74
CA PHE A 273 -20.61 1.36 -2.13
C PHE A 273 -19.52 0.55 -2.84
N PRO A 274 -19.84 -0.62 -3.38
CA PRO A 274 -18.84 -1.57 -3.88
C PRO A 274 -17.96 -1.06 -5.03
N PHE A 275 -18.37 -0.05 -5.79
CA PHE A 275 -17.50 0.52 -6.82
C PHE A 275 -16.53 1.53 -6.20
N LEU A 276 -15.42 1.03 -5.67
CA LEU A 276 -14.32 1.82 -5.12
C LEU A 276 -13.56 2.52 -6.25
N VAL A 277 -13.69 3.83 -6.34
CA VAL A 277 -13.21 4.63 -7.48
C VAL A 277 -11.68 4.61 -7.61
N PRO A 278 -10.88 4.87 -6.55
CA PRO A 278 -9.41 4.84 -6.69
C PRO A 278 -8.89 3.47 -7.13
N SER A 279 -9.50 2.36 -6.68
CA SER A 279 -9.11 1.02 -7.12
C SER A 279 -9.53 0.76 -8.59
N ASN A 280 -10.65 1.28 -9.05
CA ASN A 280 -11.04 1.19 -10.46
C ASN A 280 -10.12 2.02 -11.37
N LEU A 281 -9.71 3.24 -10.96
CA LEU A 281 -8.71 4.04 -11.66
C LEU A 281 -7.37 3.32 -11.72
N PHE A 282 -6.96 2.70 -10.62
CA PHE A 282 -5.75 1.90 -10.56
C PHE A 282 -5.85 0.68 -11.48
N ALA A 283 -6.98 -0.02 -11.50
CA ALA A 283 -7.20 -1.17 -12.39
C ALA A 283 -7.07 -0.79 -13.87
N VAL A 284 -7.61 0.35 -14.31
CA VAL A 284 -7.45 0.85 -15.69
C VAL A 284 -5.98 0.98 -16.07
N ALA A 285 -5.18 1.63 -15.22
CA ALA A 285 -3.77 1.82 -15.48
C ALA A 285 -3.00 0.48 -15.48
N MET A 286 -3.28 -0.40 -14.52
CA MET A 286 -2.57 -1.67 -14.35
C MET A 286 -2.93 -2.69 -15.43
N LEU A 287 -4.18 -2.72 -15.89
CA LEU A 287 -4.59 -3.56 -17.03
C LEU A 287 -3.84 -3.17 -18.31
N ARG A 288 -3.65 -1.86 -18.55
CA ARG A 288 -2.86 -1.38 -19.69
C ARG A 288 -1.38 -1.77 -19.57
N GLN A 289 -0.77 -1.55 -18.40
CA GLN A 289 0.63 -1.92 -18.16
C GLN A 289 0.83 -3.44 -18.26
N MET A 290 -0.09 -4.23 -17.73
CA MET A 290 -0.06 -5.68 -17.84
C MET A 290 -0.22 -6.13 -19.30
N ALA A 291 -1.05 -5.45 -20.11
CA ALA A 291 -1.20 -5.72 -21.53
C ALA A 291 0.11 -5.49 -22.29
N GLU A 292 0.90 -4.47 -21.93
CA GLU A 292 2.24 -4.26 -22.51
C GLU A 292 3.17 -5.44 -22.20
N VAL A 293 3.20 -5.95 -20.98
CA VAL A 293 3.99 -7.12 -20.59
C VAL A 293 3.49 -8.37 -21.31
N ALA A 294 2.18 -8.57 -21.40
CA ALA A 294 1.57 -9.71 -22.09
C ALA A 294 1.95 -9.75 -23.56
N HIS A 295 1.90 -8.61 -24.25
CA HIS A 295 2.31 -8.50 -25.66
C HIS A 295 3.82 -8.64 -25.82
N ALA A 296 4.60 -7.79 -25.13
CA ALA A 296 6.02 -7.64 -25.41
C ALA A 296 6.90 -8.74 -24.80
N ALA A 297 6.57 -9.24 -23.60
CA ALA A 297 7.37 -10.21 -22.87
C ALA A 297 6.77 -11.64 -22.90
N ALA A 298 5.49 -11.79 -22.57
CA ALA A 298 4.83 -13.10 -22.52
C ALA A 298 4.37 -13.60 -23.89
N LYS A 299 4.29 -12.73 -24.91
CA LYS A 299 3.85 -13.06 -26.29
C LYS A 299 2.41 -13.61 -26.35
N ASP A 300 1.52 -13.09 -25.50
CA ASP A 300 0.09 -13.44 -25.48
C ASP A 300 -0.77 -12.22 -25.85
N ASP A 301 -1.00 -12.03 -27.14
CA ASP A 301 -1.81 -10.92 -27.67
C ASP A 301 -3.28 -11.03 -27.28
N ALA A 302 -3.78 -12.25 -27.06
CA ALA A 302 -5.17 -12.45 -26.64
C ALA A 302 -5.40 -11.88 -25.23
N LEU A 303 -4.49 -12.12 -24.29
CA LEU A 303 -4.52 -11.53 -22.96
C LEU A 303 -4.35 -10.00 -23.02
N ALA A 304 -3.42 -9.51 -23.84
CA ALA A 304 -3.20 -8.07 -24.00
C ALA A 304 -4.44 -7.35 -24.53
N ASN A 305 -5.12 -7.90 -25.52
CA ASN A 305 -6.32 -7.33 -26.11
C ASN A 305 -7.50 -7.37 -25.10
N ASP A 306 -7.68 -8.48 -24.36
CA ASP A 306 -8.75 -8.61 -23.37
C ASP A 306 -8.58 -7.62 -22.21
N ALA A 307 -7.36 -7.46 -21.71
CA ALA A 307 -7.04 -6.49 -20.67
C ALA A 307 -7.26 -5.04 -21.12
N THR A 308 -6.84 -4.71 -22.36
CA THR A 308 -7.04 -3.39 -22.95
C THR A 308 -8.53 -3.08 -23.12
N ALA A 309 -9.32 -4.04 -23.58
CA ALA A 309 -10.77 -3.89 -23.73
C ALA A 309 -11.46 -3.66 -22.37
N LEU A 310 -11.09 -4.42 -21.33
CA LEU A 310 -11.61 -4.21 -19.98
C LEU A 310 -11.22 -2.82 -19.44
N ALA A 311 -9.96 -2.41 -19.61
CA ALA A 311 -9.52 -1.08 -19.20
C ALA A 311 -10.32 0.04 -19.83
N ALA A 312 -10.59 -0.04 -21.13
CA ALA A 312 -11.38 0.95 -21.85
C ALA A 312 -12.83 1.02 -21.36
N GLU A 313 -13.44 -0.14 -21.08
CA GLU A 313 -14.80 -0.20 -20.54
C GLU A 313 -14.90 0.44 -19.14
N VAL A 314 -13.96 0.10 -18.25
CA VAL A 314 -13.91 0.65 -16.88
C VAL A 314 -13.66 2.16 -16.92
N GLU A 315 -12.74 2.64 -17.77
CA GLU A 315 -12.47 4.06 -17.91
C GLU A 315 -13.71 4.84 -18.38
N SER A 316 -14.44 4.31 -19.35
CA SER A 316 -15.68 4.93 -19.82
C SER A 316 -16.72 5.04 -18.68
N ALA A 317 -16.86 3.98 -17.90
CA ALA A 317 -17.77 3.97 -16.75
C ALA A 317 -17.33 4.95 -15.63
N LEU A 318 -16.03 5.06 -15.36
CA LEU A 318 -15.49 6.03 -14.39
C LEU A 318 -15.83 7.47 -14.79
N ARG A 319 -15.66 7.84 -16.06
CA ARG A 319 -16.01 9.18 -16.57
C ARG A 319 -17.48 9.50 -16.40
N GLN A 320 -18.34 8.51 -16.51
CA GLN A 320 -19.80 8.70 -16.45
C GLN A 320 -20.35 8.67 -15.03
N TYR A 321 -19.81 7.84 -14.14
CA TYR A 321 -20.44 7.52 -12.84
C TYR A 321 -19.63 7.92 -11.60
N ALA A 322 -18.33 8.20 -11.75
CA ALA A 322 -17.43 8.38 -10.61
C ALA A 322 -17.09 9.85 -10.28
N ILE A 323 -17.61 10.81 -11.04
CA ILE A 323 -17.37 12.23 -10.85
C ILE A 323 -18.50 12.84 -10.06
N ALA A 324 -18.18 13.48 -8.93
CA ALA A 324 -19.13 14.16 -8.07
C ALA A 324 -19.07 15.67 -8.28
N ALA A 325 -20.22 16.31 -8.41
CA ALA A 325 -20.31 17.77 -8.41
C ALA A 325 -20.29 18.31 -6.98
N THR A 326 -19.44 19.29 -6.70
CA THR A 326 -19.39 20.01 -5.43
C THR A 326 -19.46 21.53 -5.65
N PRO A 327 -19.76 22.32 -4.61
CA PRO A 327 -19.75 23.80 -4.74
C PRO A 327 -18.39 24.37 -5.20
N GLN A 328 -17.29 23.63 -5.00
CA GLN A 328 -15.93 24.03 -5.39
C GLN A 328 -15.49 23.43 -6.73
N GLY A 329 -16.41 22.83 -7.47
CA GLY A 329 -16.15 22.14 -8.73
C GLY A 329 -16.21 20.62 -8.61
N SER A 330 -16.11 19.94 -9.73
CA SER A 330 -16.17 18.48 -9.76
C SER A 330 -14.90 17.84 -9.17
N ILE A 331 -15.09 16.72 -8.45
CA ILE A 331 -14.04 15.88 -7.86
C ILE A 331 -14.32 14.41 -8.17
N TRP A 332 -13.32 13.53 -8.01
CA TRP A 332 -13.56 12.10 -7.94
C TRP A 332 -14.33 11.76 -6.66
N ALA A 333 -15.42 11.01 -6.78
CA ALA A 333 -16.03 10.33 -5.64
C ALA A 333 -15.07 9.21 -5.14
N TYR A 334 -15.19 8.81 -3.88
CA TYR A 334 -14.41 7.71 -3.33
C TYR A 334 -15.07 6.35 -3.64
N GLU A 335 -16.37 6.24 -3.41
CA GLU A 335 -17.17 5.06 -3.74
C GLU A 335 -18.48 5.47 -4.44
N VAL A 336 -18.96 4.63 -5.34
CA VAL A 336 -20.24 4.79 -6.02
C VAL A 336 -20.99 3.47 -6.15
N ASP A 337 -22.31 3.50 -6.36
CA ASP A 337 -23.16 2.32 -6.50
C ASP A 337 -23.74 2.10 -7.91
N GLY A 338 -23.54 3.05 -8.82
CA GLY A 338 -24.12 3.04 -10.17
C GLY A 338 -25.58 3.49 -10.23
N TYR A 339 -26.28 3.62 -9.10
CA TYR A 339 -27.65 4.16 -9.01
C TYR A 339 -27.66 5.68 -8.82
N GLY A 340 -26.50 6.29 -8.56
CA GLY A 340 -26.34 7.74 -8.36
C GLY A 340 -25.88 8.11 -6.95
N SER A 341 -25.72 7.14 -6.02
CA SER A 341 -25.15 7.39 -4.70
C SER A 341 -23.64 7.54 -4.80
N GLN A 342 -23.11 8.49 -4.04
CA GLN A 342 -21.67 8.82 -4.02
C GLN A 342 -21.20 9.04 -2.59
N LEU A 343 -20.07 8.44 -2.22
CA LEU A 343 -19.38 8.68 -0.96
C LEU A 343 -18.20 9.61 -1.21
N LEU A 344 -18.17 10.74 -0.51
CA LEU A 344 -17.08 11.73 -0.60
C LEU A 344 -16.20 11.64 0.64
N MET A 345 -15.07 11.01 0.48
CA MET A 345 -13.99 10.89 1.46
C MET A 345 -12.70 10.49 0.75
N ASP A 346 -11.65 10.28 1.49
CA ASP A 346 -10.50 9.47 1.10
C ASP A 346 -10.01 8.68 2.30
N ASP A 347 -9.35 7.57 2.03
CA ASP A 347 -8.67 6.71 2.99
C ASP A 347 -7.17 6.75 2.68
N THR A 348 -6.34 6.52 3.68
CA THR A 348 -4.89 6.69 3.53
C THR A 348 -4.18 5.60 2.73
N ASN A 349 -4.74 4.38 2.70
CA ASN A 349 -4.08 3.26 2.01
C ASN A 349 -4.15 3.41 0.49
N ALA A 350 -3.04 3.17 -0.18
CA ALA A 350 -2.96 3.25 -1.64
C ALA A 350 -3.41 1.92 -2.30
N PRO A 351 -4.29 1.97 -3.31
CA PRO A 351 -4.80 3.16 -4.01
C PRO A 351 -5.81 3.97 -3.18
N SER A 352 -5.55 5.26 -3.10
CA SER A 352 -6.43 6.30 -2.58
C SER A 352 -6.61 7.38 -3.65
N LEU A 353 -7.56 8.29 -3.46
CA LEU A 353 -7.68 9.44 -4.37
C LEU A 353 -6.42 10.32 -4.36
N LEU A 354 -5.79 10.45 -3.19
CA LEU A 354 -4.53 11.17 -3.04
C LEU A 354 -3.38 10.52 -3.82
N SER A 355 -3.32 9.20 -3.87
CA SER A 355 -2.20 8.44 -4.44
C SER A 355 -2.24 8.28 -5.97
N LEU A 356 -3.28 8.75 -6.64
CA LEU A 356 -3.49 8.51 -8.08
C LEU A 356 -2.28 8.85 -8.97
N PRO A 357 -1.60 10.01 -8.84
CA PRO A 357 -0.41 10.29 -9.66
C PRO A 357 0.76 9.36 -9.35
N TYR A 358 0.97 9.01 -8.08
CA TYR A 358 2.01 8.07 -7.65
C TYR A 358 1.82 6.68 -8.27
N LEU A 359 0.57 6.26 -8.47
CA LEU A 359 0.21 4.98 -9.07
C LEU A 359 0.02 5.05 -10.60
N ALA A 360 0.40 6.17 -11.24
CA ALA A 360 0.18 6.41 -12.66
C ALA A 360 -1.30 6.28 -13.08
N SER A 361 -2.23 6.61 -12.18
CA SER A 361 -3.67 6.36 -12.31
C SER A 361 -4.50 7.66 -12.36
N SER A 362 -3.87 8.81 -12.63
CA SER A 362 -4.53 10.12 -12.69
C SER A 362 -4.77 10.56 -14.15
N PRO A 363 -5.94 10.24 -14.72
CA PRO A 363 -6.21 10.52 -16.14
C PRO A 363 -6.57 12.00 -16.43
N ASP A 364 -6.87 12.79 -15.38
CA ASP A 364 -7.31 14.18 -15.48
C ASP A 364 -6.63 15.02 -14.38
N ALA A 365 -5.69 15.87 -14.78
CA ALA A 365 -4.90 16.67 -13.84
C ALA A 365 -5.71 17.74 -13.11
N GLU A 366 -6.69 18.36 -13.76
CA GLU A 366 -7.52 19.40 -13.12
C GLU A 366 -8.51 18.79 -12.14
N LEU A 367 -9.14 17.69 -12.51
CA LEU A 367 -10.04 16.94 -11.64
C LEU A 367 -9.26 16.42 -10.43
N TYR A 368 -8.05 15.89 -10.65
CA TYR A 368 -7.17 15.47 -9.56
C TYR A 368 -6.79 16.63 -8.63
N ALA A 369 -6.42 17.79 -9.17
CA ALA A 369 -6.04 18.95 -8.35
C ALA A 369 -7.17 19.37 -7.40
N ARG A 370 -8.43 19.41 -7.87
CA ARG A 370 -9.60 19.69 -7.03
C ARG A 370 -9.87 18.57 -6.02
N THR A 371 -9.71 17.31 -6.43
CA THR A 371 -9.85 16.15 -5.54
C THR A 371 -8.80 16.18 -4.45
N ARG A 372 -7.55 16.48 -4.76
CA ARG A 372 -6.45 16.61 -3.80
C ARG A 372 -6.73 17.70 -2.75
N GLN A 373 -7.27 18.86 -3.18
CA GLN A 373 -7.68 19.94 -2.26
C GLN A 373 -8.85 19.51 -1.34
N PHE A 374 -9.78 18.71 -1.83
CA PHE A 374 -10.83 18.14 -1.02
C PHE A 374 -10.25 17.15 0.00
N VAL A 375 -9.44 16.20 -0.44
CA VAL A 375 -8.84 15.15 0.39
C VAL A 375 -8.01 15.72 1.55
N TRP A 376 -7.23 16.78 1.29
CA TRP A 376 -6.37 17.42 2.29
C TRP A 376 -7.05 18.61 2.96
N SER A 377 -8.30 18.43 3.34
CA SER A 377 -9.11 19.45 4.02
C SER A 377 -10.16 18.80 4.94
N GLU A 378 -10.74 19.60 5.83
CA GLU A 378 -11.81 19.18 6.75
C GLU A 378 -13.11 18.74 6.04
N ARG A 379 -13.22 18.93 4.73
CA ARG A 379 -14.31 18.37 3.92
C ARG A 379 -14.19 16.85 3.75
N ASN A 380 -12.97 16.31 3.87
CA ASN A 380 -12.76 14.87 4.00
C ASN A 380 -12.93 14.48 5.47
N PRO A 381 -13.94 13.66 5.84
CA PRO A 381 -14.22 13.30 7.23
C PRO A 381 -13.08 12.52 7.92
N TRP A 382 -12.09 12.05 7.15
CA TRP A 382 -10.93 11.31 7.63
C TRP A 382 -9.62 12.13 7.56
N PHE A 383 -9.70 13.40 7.24
CA PHE A 383 -8.59 14.32 7.42
C PHE A 383 -8.58 14.81 8.88
N PHE A 384 -7.45 14.69 9.53
CA PHE A 384 -7.25 15.13 10.90
C PHE A 384 -6.11 16.12 11.01
N ARG A 385 -6.25 17.09 11.88
CA ARG A 385 -5.21 18.08 12.21
C ARG A 385 -5.17 18.23 13.73
N GLY A 386 -3.96 18.17 14.29
CA GLY A 386 -3.70 18.32 15.71
C GLY A 386 -2.36 18.99 15.98
N THR A 387 -1.94 18.94 17.25
CA THR A 387 -0.70 19.60 17.71
C THR A 387 0.57 18.87 17.27
N ALA A 388 0.51 17.55 17.03
CA ALA A 388 1.64 16.74 16.60
C ALA A 388 1.67 16.48 15.08
N GLY A 389 0.54 16.64 14.38
CA GLY A 389 0.52 16.44 12.94
C GLY A 389 -0.83 16.61 12.28
N GLU A 390 -0.81 16.55 10.95
CA GLU A 390 -2.00 16.52 10.12
C GLU A 390 -1.86 15.49 9.00
N GLY A 391 -2.97 14.93 8.56
CA GLY A 391 -3.01 13.98 7.46
C GLY A 391 -4.30 13.21 7.39
N VAL A 392 -4.38 12.30 6.43
CA VAL A 392 -5.53 11.43 6.24
C VAL A 392 -5.36 10.18 7.09
N GLY A 393 -6.44 9.79 7.75
CA GLY A 393 -6.59 8.51 8.45
C GLY A 393 -7.51 7.57 7.71
N GLY A 394 -8.41 6.94 8.44
CA GLY A 394 -9.44 6.03 7.89
C GLY A 394 -10.21 5.33 8.99
N PRO A 395 -11.32 4.66 8.65
CA PRO A 395 -12.12 3.91 9.61
C PRO A 395 -11.33 2.78 10.29
N HIS A 396 -10.32 2.26 9.62
CA HIS A 396 -9.52 1.10 10.06
C HIS A 396 -8.94 1.27 11.45
N VAL A 397 -8.33 2.42 11.74
CA VAL A 397 -7.72 2.73 13.05
C VAL A 397 -8.56 3.69 13.89
N GLY A 398 -9.59 4.29 13.29
CA GLY A 398 -10.54 5.19 13.96
C GLY A 398 -10.18 6.67 13.88
N LYS A 399 -10.95 7.47 14.61
CA LYS A 399 -10.83 8.94 14.58
C LYS A 399 -9.52 9.42 15.19
N ASP A 400 -9.08 10.60 14.73
CA ASP A 400 -7.92 11.33 15.22
C ASP A 400 -6.56 10.63 14.99
N MET A 401 -6.57 9.50 14.28
CA MET A 401 -5.36 8.76 13.91
C MET A 401 -4.88 9.17 12.52
N VAL A 402 -3.68 9.73 12.44
CA VAL A 402 -3.02 10.12 11.18
C VAL A 402 -2.07 9.03 10.74
N TRP A 403 -2.06 8.72 9.45
CA TRP A 403 -1.13 7.75 8.89
C TRP A 403 0.07 8.46 8.25
N PRO A 404 1.31 8.11 8.64
CA PRO A 404 2.52 8.60 7.97
C PRO A 404 2.53 8.34 6.46
N MET A 405 1.87 7.25 6.03
CA MET A 405 1.71 6.93 4.61
C MET A 405 0.98 8.05 3.85
N SER A 406 -0.08 8.67 4.41
CA SER A 406 -0.78 9.78 3.77
C SER A 406 0.12 11.00 3.59
N GLN A 407 0.95 11.31 4.59
CA GLN A 407 1.92 12.40 4.55
C GLN A 407 3.00 12.14 3.50
N THR A 408 3.48 10.90 3.42
CA THR A 408 4.48 10.48 2.43
C THR A 408 3.93 10.58 1.00
N VAL A 409 2.70 10.09 0.77
CA VAL A 409 2.03 10.19 -0.54
C VAL A 409 1.73 11.63 -0.90
N PHE A 410 1.31 12.47 0.07
CA PHE A 410 1.09 13.90 -0.18
C PHE A 410 2.35 14.60 -0.65
N ALA A 411 3.51 14.26 -0.07
CA ALA A 411 4.81 14.78 -0.49
C ALA A 411 5.24 14.24 -1.87
N LEU A 412 5.06 12.93 -2.13
CA LEU A 412 5.40 12.29 -3.41
C LEU A 412 4.58 12.84 -4.59
N THR A 413 3.37 13.32 -4.33
CA THR A 413 2.45 13.85 -5.34
C THR A 413 2.42 15.38 -5.38
N SER A 414 3.32 16.06 -4.63
CA SER A 414 3.40 17.52 -4.59
C SER A 414 4.53 18.05 -5.47
N ASN A 415 4.22 19.16 -6.18
CA ASN A 415 5.21 20.00 -6.84
C ASN A 415 5.59 21.24 -5.99
N ASN A 416 4.92 21.45 -4.85
CA ASN A 416 5.16 22.58 -3.96
C ASN A 416 6.21 22.22 -2.90
N ASN A 417 7.33 22.92 -2.89
CA ASN A 417 8.45 22.67 -1.99
C ASN A 417 8.10 22.91 -0.51
N ASP A 418 7.22 23.87 -0.22
CA ASP A 418 6.80 24.14 1.17
C ASP A 418 5.90 23.03 1.71
N GLU A 419 5.00 22.49 0.88
CA GLU A 419 4.23 21.30 1.24
C GLU A 419 5.15 20.11 1.54
N ILE A 420 6.15 19.86 0.68
CA ILE A 420 7.09 18.75 0.86
C ILE A 420 7.88 18.93 2.16
N LYS A 421 8.44 20.12 2.42
CA LYS A 421 9.17 20.43 3.66
C LYS A 421 8.30 20.22 4.89
N LYS A 422 7.06 20.71 4.86
CA LYS A 422 6.11 20.49 5.96
C LYS A 422 5.89 19.02 6.23
N MET A 423 5.69 18.19 5.19
CA MET A 423 5.51 16.75 5.38
C MET A 423 6.77 16.08 5.94
N LEU A 424 7.96 16.47 5.51
CA LEU A 424 9.20 15.93 6.07
C LEU A 424 9.31 16.20 7.57
N GLU A 425 8.96 17.41 8.05
CA GLU A 425 8.95 17.71 9.48
C GLU A 425 7.91 16.87 10.24
N LEU A 426 6.70 16.71 9.69
CA LEU A 426 5.66 15.87 10.29
C LEU A 426 6.07 14.39 10.34
N LEU A 427 6.73 13.88 9.29
CA LEU A 427 7.23 12.51 9.24
C LEU A 427 8.33 12.26 10.29
N LYS A 428 9.19 13.26 10.58
CA LYS A 428 10.16 13.16 11.69
C LYS A 428 9.44 13.01 13.04
N VAL A 429 8.40 13.81 13.29
CA VAL A 429 7.60 13.76 14.51
C VAL A 429 6.88 12.42 14.64
N SER A 430 6.32 11.90 13.55
CA SER A 430 5.51 10.67 13.54
C SER A 430 6.26 9.41 14.01
N THR A 431 7.59 9.42 14.00
CA THR A 431 8.41 8.29 14.48
C THR A 431 8.40 8.12 16.00
N ALA A 432 7.97 9.13 16.75
CA ALA A 432 8.11 9.17 18.21
C ALA A 432 9.54 8.81 18.70
N GLY A 433 10.58 9.13 17.89
CA GLY A 433 11.97 8.84 18.18
C GLY A 433 12.41 7.40 17.86
N SER A 434 11.55 6.55 17.28
CA SER A 434 11.90 5.18 16.90
C SER A 434 12.85 5.10 15.70
N GLY A 435 12.79 6.09 14.80
CA GLY A 435 13.51 6.08 13.52
C GLY A 435 12.83 5.25 12.43
N PHE A 436 11.62 4.76 12.70
CA PHE A 436 10.78 4.02 11.75
C PHE A 436 9.40 4.66 11.60
N MET A 437 8.74 4.38 10.48
CA MET A 437 7.35 4.74 10.26
C MET A 437 6.44 3.73 10.95
N HIS A 438 5.41 4.26 11.63
CA HIS A 438 4.33 3.47 12.19
C HIS A 438 3.15 3.38 11.20
N GLU A 439 2.18 2.52 11.46
CA GLU A 439 0.96 2.48 10.67
C GLU A 439 0.16 3.77 10.82
N SER A 440 -0.12 4.18 12.07
CA SER A 440 -0.79 5.44 12.38
C SER A 440 -0.35 5.99 13.74
N TYR A 441 -0.59 7.27 13.98
CA TYR A 441 -0.36 7.92 15.28
C TYR A 441 -1.48 8.92 15.61
N LEU A 442 -1.70 9.17 16.91
CA LEU A 442 -2.67 10.15 17.36
C LEU A 442 -2.22 11.57 16.98
N LYS A 443 -3.07 12.34 16.31
CA LYS A 443 -2.77 13.69 15.79
C LYS A 443 -2.19 14.69 16.82
N ASP A 444 -2.44 14.47 18.11
CA ASP A 444 -1.99 15.33 19.21
C ASP A 444 -0.86 14.71 20.05
N ASP A 445 -0.57 13.40 19.88
CA ASP A 445 0.44 12.67 20.66
C ASP A 445 1.07 11.53 19.82
N PRO A 446 2.24 11.74 19.23
CA PRO A 446 2.86 10.75 18.35
C PRO A 446 3.34 9.50 19.09
N SER A 447 3.44 9.52 20.43
CA SER A 447 3.78 8.35 21.22
C SER A 447 2.66 7.30 21.26
N LYS A 448 1.43 7.71 20.90
CA LYS A 448 0.27 6.83 20.75
C LYS A 448 0.10 6.42 19.31
N PHE A 449 0.73 5.33 18.94
CA PHE A 449 0.74 4.81 17.58
C PHE A 449 0.26 3.36 17.52
N THR A 450 -0.14 2.95 16.31
CA THR A 450 -0.45 1.56 15.97
C THR A 450 0.71 0.96 15.17
N ARG A 451 0.94 -0.32 15.29
CA ARG A 451 1.96 -1.11 14.60
C ARG A 451 3.34 -0.40 14.54
N ALA A 452 4.20 -0.74 15.48
CA ALA A 452 5.58 -0.23 15.52
C ALA A 452 6.42 -0.67 14.31
N TRP A 453 6.02 -1.75 13.65
CA TRP A 453 6.69 -2.30 12.49
C TRP A 453 5.70 -2.57 11.35
N PHE A 454 5.55 -1.60 10.49
CA PHE A 454 4.78 -1.67 9.24
C PHE A 454 5.74 -1.41 8.08
N ALA A 455 6.18 -2.49 7.41
CA ALA A 455 7.30 -2.44 6.48
C ALA A 455 6.98 -1.61 5.21
N TRP A 456 5.74 -1.61 4.74
CA TRP A 456 5.34 -0.79 3.60
C TRP A 456 5.54 0.71 3.89
N ALA A 457 5.11 1.20 5.06
CA ALA A 457 5.29 2.59 5.43
C ALA A 457 6.77 2.99 5.46
N ASN A 458 7.65 2.10 5.99
CA ASN A 458 9.09 2.32 5.99
C ASN A 458 9.65 2.44 4.57
N THR A 459 9.30 1.51 3.70
CA THR A 459 9.84 1.47 2.33
C THR A 459 9.33 2.65 1.50
N LEU A 460 8.05 3.04 1.68
CA LEU A 460 7.46 4.20 1.00
C LEU A 460 8.12 5.52 1.42
N PHE A 461 8.40 5.69 2.72
CA PHE A 461 9.20 6.82 3.21
C PHE A 461 10.61 6.81 2.60
N GLY A 462 11.25 5.64 2.56
CA GLY A 462 12.55 5.47 1.92
C GLY A 462 12.54 5.89 0.44
N GLU A 463 11.48 5.53 -0.30
CA GLU A 463 11.28 5.94 -1.69
C GLU A 463 11.15 7.47 -1.85
N LEU A 464 10.38 8.11 -0.96
CA LEU A 464 10.27 9.58 -0.94
C LEU A 464 11.64 10.23 -0.78
N ILE A 465 12.39 9.81 0.24
CA ILE A 465 13.72 10.40 0.50
C ILE A 465 14.69 10.14 -0.65
N ALA A 466 14.70 8.93 -1.22
CA ALA A 466 15.52 8.61 -2.38
C ALA A 466 15.19 9.48 -3.60
N SER A 467 13.90 9.68 -3.87
CA SER A 467 13.42 10.56 -4.94
C SER A 467 13.84 12.03 -4.72
N LEU A 468 13.67 12.54 -3.51
CA LEU A 468 14.07 13.91 -3.17
C LEU A 468 15.59 14.08 -3.24
N ALA A 469 16.38 13.12 -2.75
CA ALA A 469 17.83 13.18 -2.82
C ALA A 469 18.35 13.21 -4.27
N GLN A 470 17.60 12.63 -5.20
CA GLN A 470 17.93 12.66 -6.61
C GLN A 470 17.50 13.98 -7.29
N ASN A 471 16.27 14.44 -7.00
CA ASN A 471 15.62 15.49 -7.79
C ASN A 471 15.57 16.87 -7.11
N LYS A 472 15.56 16.91 -5.76
CA LYS A 472 15.40 18.12 -4.95
C LYS A 472 16.21 18.02 -3.64
N PRO A 473 17.55 17.79 -3.70
CA PRO A 473 18.37 17.53 -2.50
C PRO A 473 18.41 18.73 -1.53
N GLU A 474 18.11 19.94 -2.01
CA GLU A 474 18.01 21.13 -1.16
C GLU A 474 16.88 21.04 -0.12
N LEU A 475 15.85 20.23 -0.36
CA LEU A 475 14.74 20.03 0.58
C LEU A 475 15.11 19.09 1.75
N LEU A 476 16.22 18.37 1.64
CA LEU A 476 16.71 17.44 2.65
C LEU A 476 17.79 18.06 3.55
N ARG A 477 17.91 19.39 3.59
CA ARG A 477 18.81 20.12 4.48
C ARG A 477 18.07 20.52 5.75
N SER A 478 18.78 20.52 6.88
CA SER A 478 18.24 21.10 8.11
C SER A 478 17.88 22.57 7.89
N ASN A 479 16.73 22.99 8.38
CA ASN A 479 16.44 24.41 8.50
C ASN A 479 17.47 25.02 9.45
N SER A 480 18.41 25.81 8.92
CA SER A 480 19.41 26.54 9.70
C SER A 480 18.76 27.63 10.53
#